data_1509eb0927936eb014e4b271af427562
#
_entry.id   1509eb0927936eb014e4b271af427562
#
_cell.length_a   1.000
_cell.length_b   1.000
_cell.length_c   1.000
_cell.angle_alpha   90.00
_cell.angle_beta   90.00
_cell.angle_gamma   90.00
#
_symmetry.space_group_name_H-M   'P 1'
#
loop_
_entity.id
_entity.type
_entity.pdbx_description
1 polymer ?
#
loop_
_entity_poly.entity_id
_entity_poly.type
_entity_poly.pdbx_seq_one_letter_code
_entity_poly.pdbx_strand_id
1 'polypeptide(L)'
;GEVTSKGHGELQADIDNLKAGMAAHGATRGFMNAASPGVISLFLQNQHYATREAYLAALADAMKEEYETIVGAGLDLQLDCPDLALSRHMLFADLSDDEFVKIAAMHVEALNHALREIDPARVRVHICWGNYEGPHVCDIDMDKVFSTLMKTRARYVLFETSNPRHAHEWT
;
A
#
# COMPACT_ATOMS: atom_id res chain seq x y z
N GLY A 1 -4.35 -15.94 -16.12
CA GLY A 1 -4.40 -17.07 -15.20
C GLY A 1 -4.63 -16.62 -13.77
N GLU A 2 -4.67 -17.56 -12.83
CA GLU A 2 -4.77 -17.25 -11.41
C GLU A 2 -3.54 -16.48 -10.90
N VAL A 3 -3.76 -15.60 -9.94
CA VAL A 3 -2.69 -14.88 -9.24
C VAL A 3 -2.02 -15.85 -8.26
N THR A 4 -0.70 -15.91 -8.32
CA THR A 4 0.10 -16.72 -7.38
C THR A 4 1.40 -15.98 -7.06
N SER A 5 1.90 -16.10 -5.84
CA SER A 5 3.23 -15.63 -5.47
C SER A 5 4.31 -16.51 -6.09
N LYS A 6 5.39 -15.93 -6.61
CA LYS A 6 6.51 -16.68 -7.22
C LYS A 6 7.89 -16.20 -6.77
N GLY A 7 8.01 -15.02 -6.20
CA GLY A 7 9.28 -14.37 -5.89
C GLY A 7 9.88 -14.74 -4.52
N HIS A 8 9.63 -15.95 -4.00
CA HIS A 8 10.08 -16.31 -2.64
C HIS A 8 11.61 -16.29 -2.47
N GLY A 9 12.36 -16.70 -3.49
CA GLY A 9 13.83 -16.69 -3.44
C GLY A 9 14.42 -15.29 -3.44
N GLU A 10 13.86 -14.43 -4.27
CA GLU A 10 14.24 -13.02 -4.36
C GLU A 10 13.89 -12.27 -3.07
N LEU A 11 12.70 -12.50 -2.53
CA LEU A 11 12.28 -11.94 -1.25
C LEU A 11 13.23 -12.34 -0.12
N GLN A 12 13.59 -13.61 -0.05
CA GLN A 12 14.53 -14.10 0.97
C GLN A 12 15.91 -13.45 0.81
N ALA A 13 16.41 -13.31 -0.42
CA ALA A 13 17.68 -12.63 -0.68
C ALA A 13 17.66 -11.16 -0.24
N ASP A 14 16.56 -10.45 -0.50
CA ASP A 14 16.39 -9.06 -0.07
C ASP A 14 16.34 -8.92 1.46
N ILE A 15 15.64 -9.82 2.14
CA ILE A 15 15.61 -9.90 3.61
C ILE A 15 17.01 -10.12 4.17
N ASP A 16 17.76 -11.08 3.62
CA ASP A 16 19.11 -11.42 4.07
C ASP A 16 20.07 -10.24 3.85
N ASN A 17 20.00 -9.57 2.71
CA ASN A 17 20.79 -8.39 2.40
C ASN A 17 20.50 -7.23 3.38
N LEU A 18 19.23 -6.95 3.66
CA LEU A 18 18.86 -5.92 4.63
C LEU A 18 19.38 -6.27 6.03
N LYS A 19 19.19 -7.49 6.49
CA LYS A 19 19.66 -7.94 7.81
C LYS A 19 21.18 -7.90 7.93
N ALA A 20 21.91 -8.27 6.87
CA ALA A 20 23.37 -8.16 6.83
C ALA A 20 23.82 -6.69 6.95
N GLY A 21 23.16 -5.79 6.21
CA GLY A 21 23.41 -4.34 6.32
C GLY A 21 23.13 -3.80 7.72
N MET A 22 22.01 -4.20 8.33
CA MET A 22 21.65 -3.82 9.70
C MET A 22 22.72 -4.28 10.70
N ALA A 23 23.15 -5.53 10.61
CA ALA A 23 24.18 -6.07 11.49
C ALA A 23 25.53 -5.34 11.34
N ALA A 24 25.94 -5.06 10.10
CA ALA A 24 27.19 -4.37 9.81
C ALA A 24 27.25 -2.94 10.38
N HIS A 25 26.10 -2.30 10.54
CA HIS A 25 25.98 -0.90 11.00
C HIS A 25 25.34 -0.75 12.38
N GLY A 26 25.08 -1.84 13.09
CA GLY A 26 24.50 -1.82 14.44
C GLY A 26 23.06 -1.32 14.50
N ALA A 27 22.31 -1.41 13.39
CA ALA A 27 20.90 -1.05 13.37
C ALA A 27 20.06 -2.11 14.10
N THR A 28 19.25 -1.68 15.05
CA THR A 28 18.42 -2.57 15.90
C THR A 28 17.02 -2.78 15.36
N ARG A 29 16.56 -1.92 14.45
CA ARG A 29 15.25 -2.02 13.78
C ARG A 29 15.42 -1.73 12.30
N GLY A 30 14.71 -2.46 11.47
CA GLY A 30 14.62 -2.25 10.04
C GLY A 30 13.20 -2.46 9.55
N PHE A 31 12.91 -1.95 8.39
CA PHE A 31 11.65 -2.20 7.71
C PHE A 31 11.91 -2.52 6.24
N MET A 32 10.98 -3.25 5.65
CA MET A 32 10.99 -3.55 4.21
C MET A 32 9.69 -3.06 3.58
N ASN A 33 9.81 -2.48 2.39
CA ASN A 33 8.66 -2.05 1.60
C ASN A 33 8.05 -3.24 0.86
N ALA A 34 6.71 -3.21 0.73
CA ALA A 34 5.96 -4.08 -0.16
C ALA A 34 4.80 -3.31 -0.80
N ALA A 35 4.36 -3.76 -1.97
CA ALA A 35 3.23 -3.16 -2.66
C ALA A 35 1.89 -3.55 -2.00
N SER A 36 0.89 -2.65 -1.99
CA SER A 36 -0.47 -3.00 -1.60
C SER A 36 -1.17 -3.83 -2.70
N PRO A 37 -2.17 -4.66 -2.37
CA PRO A 37 -3.02 -5.32 -3.39
C PRO A 37 -3.70 -4.30 -4.30
N GLY A 38 -4.08 -3.14 -3.76
CA GLY A 38 -4.68 -2.04 -4.52
C GLY A 38 -3.74 -1.52 -5.59
N VAL A 39 -2.49 -1.17 -5.24
CA VAL A 39 -1.54 -0.65 -6.23
C VAL A 39 -1.21 -1.69 -7.31
N ILE A 40 -1.07 -2.96 -6.96
CA ILE A 40 -0.85 -4.02 -7.95
C ILE A 40 -2.01 -4.06 -8.94
N SER A 41 -3.26 -3.94 -8.46
CA SER A 41 -4.46 -3.97 -9.31
C SER A 41 -4.55 -2.81 -10.31
N LEU A 42 -3.84 -1.70 -10.05
CA LEU A 42 -3.81 -0.55 -10.96
C LEU A 42 -2.86 -0.78 -12.15
N PHE A 43 -1.73 -1.47 -11.91
CA PHE A 43 -0.70 -1.71 -12.93
C PHE A 43 -0.85 -3.04 -13.64
N LEU A 44 -1.47 -4.04 -13.02
CA LEU A 44 -1.78 -5.33 -13.61
C LEU A 44 -3.28 -5.46 -13.85
N GLN A 45 -3.69 -5.41 -15.10
CA GLN A 45 -5.10 -5.48 -15.46
C GLN A 45 -5.68 -6.88 -15.22
N ASN A 46 -6.85 -6.95 -14.60
CA ASN A 46 -7.61 -8.18 -14.45
C ASN A 46 -8.09 -8.72 -15.83
N GLN A 47 -7.64 -9.91 -16.19
CA GLN A 47 -8.07 -10.62 -17.40
C GLN A 47 -8.57 -12.04 -17.09
N HIS A 48 -8.77 -12.37 -15.81
CA HIS A 48 -9.11 -13.72 -15.40
C HIS A 48 -10.32 -13.79 -14.45
N TYR A 49 -10.37 -12.92 -13.46
CA TYR A 49 -11.41 -12.93 -12.44
C TYR A 49 -12.69 -12.21 -12.94
N ALA A 50 -13.86 -12.74 -12.56
CA ALA A 50 -15.13 -12.21 -13.01
C ALA A 50 -15.45 -10.81 -12.46
N THR A 51 -14.93 -10.47 -11.28
CA THR A 51 -15.14 -9.17 -10.63
C THR A 51 -13.84 -8.57 -10.13
N ARG A 52 -13.85 -7.26 -9.87
CA ARG A 52 -12.71 -6.55 -9.29
C ARG A 52 -12.43 -7.03 -7.87
N GLU A 53 -13.47 -7.29 -7.10
CA GLU A 53 -13.38 -7.77 -5.72
C GLU A 53 -12.70 -9.14 -5.66
N ALA A 54 -13.08 -10.07 -6.54
CA ALA A 54 -12.46 -11.39 -6.63
C ALA A 54 -10.96 -11.28 -7.01
N TYR A 55 -10.63 -10.35 -7.90
CA TYR A 55 -9.24 -10.09 -8.27
C TYR A 55 -8.43 -9.50 -7.11
N LEU A 56 -8.98 -8.50 -6.41
CA LEU A 56 -8.34 -7.90 -5.25
C LEU A 56 -8.15 -8.91 -4.11
N ALA A 57 -9.11 -9.80 -3.88
CA ALA A 57 -8.99 -10.88 -2.89
C ALA A 57 -7.84 -11.84 -3.24
N ALA A 58 -7.72 -12.23 -4.52
CA ALA A 58 -6.62 -13.09 -4.98
C ALA A 58 -5.25 -12.41 -4.84
N LEU A 59 -5.16 -11.11 -5.15
CA LEU A 59 -3.94 -10.33 -4.91
C LEU A 59 -3.61 -10.24 -3.42
N ALA A 60 -4.62 -10.02 -2.57
CA ALA A 60 -4.44 -9.94 -1.13
C ALA A 60 -3.94 -11.27 -0.54
N ASP A 61 -4.46 -12.40 -1.00
CA ASP A 61 -3.98 -13.72 -0.55
C ASP A 61 -2.54 -13.99 -1.02
N ALA A 62 -2.18 -13.61 -2.24
CA ALA A 62 -0.81 -13.74 -2.73
C ALA A 62 0.17 -12.84 -1.95
N MET A 63 -0.19 -11.59 -1.69
CA MET A 63 0.67 -10.65 -0.94
C MET A 63 0.76 -10.97 0.55
N LYS A 64 -0.22 -11.66 1.12
CA LYS A 64 -0.17 -12.12 2.51
C LYS A 64 1.09 -12.93 2.79
N GLU A 65 1.48 -13.83 1.89
CA GLU A 65 2.68 -14.66 2.03
C GLU A 65 3.96 -13.81 2.13
N GLU A 66 4.08 -12.78 1.29
CA GLU A 66 5.20 -11.84 1.32
C GLU A 66 5.23 -11.04 2.63
N TYR A 67 4.09 -10.50 3.05
CA TYR A 67 3.98 -9.69 4.26
C TYR A 67 4.33 -10.50 5.53
N GLU A 68 3.82 -11.72 5.63
CA GLU A 68 4.11 -12.62 6.74
C GLU A 68 5.59 -13.04 6.76
N THR A 69 6.20 -13.25 5.60
CA THR A 69 7.63 -13.57 5.49
C THR A 69 8.51 -12.41 5.98
N ILE A 70 8.21 -11.17 5.58
CA ILE A 70 8.92 -9.97 6.03
C ILE A 70 8.83 -9.81 7.55
N VAL A 71 7.61 -9.87 8.11
CA VAL A 71 7.40 -9.70 9.55
C VAL A 71 7.98 -10.87 10.33
N GLY A 72 7.85 -12.11 9.83
CA GLY A 72 8.44 -13.32 10.41
C GLY A 72 9.97 -13.27 10.46
N ALA A 73 10.62 -12.56 9.54
CA ALA A 73 12.06 -12.32 9.57
C ALA A 73 12.52 -11.29 10.62
N GLY A 74 11.58 -10.68 11.36
CA GLY A 74 11.86 -9.69 12.41
C GLY A 74 11.88 -8.24 11.92
N LEU A 75 11.51 -7.98 10.67
CA LEU A 75 11.43 -6.66 10.08
C LEU A 75 10.04 -6.05 10.26
N ASP A 76 9.93 -4.73 10.29
CA ASP A 76 8.65 -4.05 10.16
C ASP A 76 8.25 -4.00 8.67
N LEU A 77 6.95 -4.06 8.41
CA LEU A 77 6.40 -3.99 7.07
C LEU A 77 5.97 -2.56 6.75
N GLN A 78 6.48 -1.99 5.66
CA GLN A 78 5.95 -0.74 5.11
C GLN A 78 5.21 -1.03 3.81
N LEU A 79 3.94 -0.67 3.74
CA LEU A 79 3.10 -0.85 2.57
C LEU A 79 3.03 0.44 1.78
N ASP A 80 3.37 0.37 0.51
CA ASP A 80 3.23 1.49 -0.40
C ASP A 80 1.85 1.45 -1.05
N CYS A 81 1.03 2.49 -0.75
CA CYS A 81 -0.38 2.54 -1.11
C CYS A 81 -0.73 3.82 -1.91
N PRO A 82 -0.07 4.11 -3.04
CA PRO A 82 -0.45 5.24 -3.89
C PRO A 82 -1.85 5.07 -4.49
N ASP A 83 -2.38 3.86 -4.47
CA ASP A 83 -3.75 3.55 -4.86
C ASP A 83 -4.81 4.23 -4.01
N LEU A 84 -4.46 4.69 -2.80
CA LEU A 84 -5.38 5.34 -1.87
C LEU A 84 -5.47 6.87 -2.04
N ALA A 85 -4.57 7.47 -2.82
CA ALA A 85 -4.58 8.92 -3.09
C ALA A 85 -4.16 9.24 -4.53
N LEU A 86 -2.92 8.98 -4.94
CA LEU A 86 -2.37 9.29 -6.28
C LEU A 86 -3.26 8.78 -7.41
N SER A 87 -3.86 7.60 -7.26
CA SER A 87 -4.67 6.99 -8.31
C SER A 87 -5.90 7.81 -8.69
N ARG A 88 -6.38 8.70 -7.79
CA ARG A 88 -7.45 9.66 -8.08
C ARG A 88 -7.08 10.53 -9.27
N HIS A 89 -5.88 11.10 -9.25
CA HIS A 89 -5.39 11.94 -10.34
C HIS A 89 -5.03 11.14 -11.60
N MET A 90 -4.36 10.00 -11.45
CA MET A 90 -3.80 9.25 -12.59
C MET A 90 -4.81 8.42 -13.37
N LEU A 91 -5.74 7.76 -12.68
CA LEU A 91 -6.58 6.72 -13.27
C LEU A 91 -8.08 6.96 -13.10
N PHE A 92 -8.46 7.77 -12.10
CA PHE A 92 -9.85 8.00 -11.72
C PHE A 92 -10.23 9.47 -11.78
N ALA A 93 -9.54 10.27 -12.63
CA ALA A 93 -9.76 11.72 -12.75
C ALA A 93 -11.21 12.07 -13.13
N ASP A 94 -11.88 11.20 -13.87
CA ASP A 94 -13.28 11.42 -14.31
C ASP A 94 -14.33 11.04 -13.26
N LEU A 95 -13.94 10.42 -12.14
CA LEU A 95 -14.87 10.06 -11.07
C LEU A 95 -15.11 11.24 -10.14
N SER A 96 -16.23 11.22 -9.43
CA SER A 96 -16.43 12.07 -8.25
C SER A 96 -15.57 11.56 -7.08
N ASP A 97 -15.34 12.43 -6.09
CA ASP A 97 -14.60 12.05 -4.89
C ASP A 97 -15.30 10.92 -4.14
N ASP A 98 -16.63 10.94 -4.05
CA ASP A 98 -17.43 9.88 -3.40
C ASP A 98 -17.27 8.52 -4.10
N GLU A 99 -17.16 8.50 -5.42
CA GLU A 99 -16.90 7.27 -6.19
C GLU A 99 -15.49 6.78 -5.97
N PHE A 100 -14.52 7.69 -5.94
CA PHE A 100 -13.14 7.32 -5.63
C PHE A 100 -12.98 6.78 -4.21
N VAL A 101 -13.62 7.40 -3.20
CA VAL A 101 -13.59 6.92 -1.81
C VAL A 101 -14.14 5.49 -1.70
N LYS A 102 -15.13 5.11 -2.49
CA LYS A 102 -15.62 3.72 -2.54
C LYS A 102 -14.55 2.76 -3.08
N ILE A 103 -13.80 3.18 -4.10
CA ILE A 103 -12.68 2.40 -4.64
C ILE A 103 -11.58 2.27 -3.57
N ALA A 104 -11.20 3.38 -2.93
CA ALA A 104 -10.21 3.37 -1.86
C ALA A 104 -10.64 2.46 -0.69
N ALA A 105 -11.93 2.47 -0.33
CA ALA A 105 -12.47 1.59 0.71
C ALA A 105 -12.33 0.10 0.34
N MET A 106 -12.61 -0.26 -0.91
CA MET A 106 -12.40 -1.63 -1.42
C MET A 106 -10.92 -2.05 -1.37
N HIS A 107 -10.01 -1.13 -1.70
CA HIS A 107 -8.57 -1.37 -1.60
C HIS A 107 -8.11 -1.56 -0.15
N VAL A 108 -8.64 -0.75 0.79
CA VAL A 108 -8.38 -0.90 2.23
C VAL A 108 -8.90 -2.24 2.76
N GLU A 109 -10.06 -2.70 2.32
CA GLU A 109 -10.60 -4.02 2.68
C GLU A 109 -9.67 -5.15 2.21
N ALA A 110 -9.22 -5.09 0.95
CA ALA A 110 -8.27 -6.07 0.41
C ALA A 110 -6.93 -6.05 1.17
N LEU A 111 -6.42 -4.86 1.49
CA LEU A 111 -5.21 -4.70 2.28
C LEU A 111 -5.37 -5.29 3.69
N ASN A 112 -6.47 -4.99 4.37
CA ASN A 112 -6.79 -5.52 5.69
C ASN A 112 -6.94 -7.05 5.69
N HIS A 113 -7.47 -7.62 4.59
CA HIS A 113 -7.52 -9.07 4.41
C HIS A 113 -6.11 -9.68 4.33
N ALA A 114 -5.19 -9.07 3.58
CA ALA A 114 -3.79 -9.51 3.52
C ALA A 114 -3.09 -9.41 4.89
N LEU A 115 -3.44 -8.41 5.70
CA LEU A 115 -2.84 -8.13 7.02
C LEU A 115 -3.51 -8.87 8.19
N ARG A 116 -4.48 -9.73 7.95
CA ARG A 116 -5.36 -10.29 9.01
C ARG A 116 -4.63 -11.03 10.13
N GLU A 117 -3.47 -11.62 9.86
CA GLU A 117 -2.66 -12.36 10.83
C GLU A 117 -1.42 -11.57 11.33
N ILE A 118 -1.25 -10.33 10.89
CA ILE A 118 -0.10 -9.50 11.24
C ILE A 118 -0.49 -8.52 12.36
N ASP A 119 0.39 -8.39 13.35
CA ASP A 119 0.25 -7.37 14.40
C ASP A 119 0.33 -5.96 13.78
N PRO A 120 -0.71 -5.14 13.92
CA PRO A 120 -0.71 -3.77 13.40
C PRO A 120 0.47 -2.92 13.89
N ALA A 121 1.04 -3.22 15.06
CA ALA A 121 2.22 -2.52 15.59
C ALA A 121 3.49 -2.71 14.73
N ARG A 122 3.50 -3.72 13.86
CA ARG A 122 4.59 -4.01 12.92
C ARG A 122 4.35 -3.44 11.52
N VAL A 123 3.20 -2.76 11.31
CA VAL A 123 2.76 -2.29 10.00
C VAL A 123 2.73 -0.77 9.96
N ARG A 124 3.29 -0.23 8.89
CA ARG A 124 3.19 1.18 8.50
C ARG A 124 2.70 1.27 7.06
N VAL A 125 1.81 2.22 6.78
CA VAL A 125 1.27 2.48 5.45
C VAL A 125 1.81 3.81 4.97
N HIS A 126 2.36 3.83 3.77
CA HIS A 126 2.74 5.05 3.07
C HIS A 126 1.66 5.41 2.05
N ILE A 127 1.21 6.64 2.11
CA ILE A 127 0.21 7.23 1.22
C ILE A 127 0.85 8.46 0.58
N CYS A 128 0.72 8.58 -0.73
CA CYS A 128 1.22 9.75 -1.43
C CYS A 128 0.28 10.15 -2.57
N TRP A 129 0.37 11.42 -2.95
CA TRP A 129 -0.24 11.97 -4.17
C TRP A 129 0.70 11.93 -5.37
N GLY A 130 1.87 11.28 -5.22
CA GLY A 130 2.91 11.16 -6.23
C GLY A 130 3.91 12.32 -6.25
N ASN A 131 5.03 12.04 -6.86
CA ASN A 131 6.13 13.02 -7.03
C ASN A 131 6.20 13.59 -8.46
N TYR A 132 5.12 13.49 -9.20
CA TYR A 132 5.01 14.05 -10.55
C TYR A 132 5.08 15.59 -10.51
N GLU A 133 5.97 16.20 -11.28
CA GLU A 133 6.21 17.65 -11.32
C GLU A 133 5.25 18.41 -12.26
N GLY A 134 4.12 17.85 -12.60
CA GLY A 134 3.08 18.51 -13.39
C GLY A 134 1.94 19.04 -12.53
N PRO A 135 0.92 19.64 -13.14
CA PRO A 135 -0.28 20.06 -12.44
C PRO A 135 -1.05 18.86 -11.88
N HIS A 136 -1.33 18.87 -10.59
CA HIS A 136 -2.15 17.88 -9.88
C HIS A 136 -3.58 18.43 -9.69
N VAL A 137 -4.33 18.48 -10.77
CA VAL A 137 -5.65 19.13 -10.80
C VAL A 137 -6.81 18.27 -10.33
N CYS A 138 -6.56 16.97 -10.10
CA CYS A 138 -7.56 15.99 -9.70
C CYS A 138 -7.15 15.21 -8.45
N ASP A 139 -6.22 15.72 -7.64
CA ASP A 139 -5.86 15.09 -6.37
C ASP A 139 -7.09 15.09 -5.45
N ILE A 140 -7.21 14.04 -4.64
CA ILE A 140 -8.22 14.00 -3.59
C ILE A 140 -7.73 14.76 -2.35
N ASP A 141 -8.58 15.58 -1.77
CA ASP A 141 -8.29 16.23 -0.50
C ASP A 141 -8.19 15.18 0.64
N MET A 142 -7.29 15.38 1.59
CA MET A 142 -7.07 14.45 2.70
C MET A 142 -8.34 14.25 3.53
N ASP A 143 -9.10 15.29 3.81
CA ASP A 143 -10.31 15.23 4.63
C ASP A 143 -11.36 14.27 4.07
N LYS A 144 -11.44 14.13 2.74
CA LYS A 144 -12.39 13.24 2.07
C LYS A 144 -12.02 11.78 2.16
N VAL A 145 -10.74 11.46 2.15
CA VAL A 145 -10.24 10.08 2.16
C VAL A 145 -9.76 9.62 3.54
N PHE A 146 -9.49 10.55 4.46
CA PHE A 146 -8.90 10.27 5.77
C PHE A 146 -9.63 9.20 6.57
N SER A 147 -10.96 9.31 6.66
CA SER A 147 -11.77 8.32 7.40
C SER A 147 -11.66 6.90 6.84
N THR A 148 -11.39 6.77 5.54
CA THR A 148 -11.15 5.48 4.88
C THR A 148 -9.73 4.98 5.15
N LEU A 149 -8.73 5.85 5.09
CA LEU A 149 -7.34 5.54 5.39
C LEU A 149 -7.18 5.02 6.82
N MET A 150 -7.86 5.63 7.78
CA MET A 150 -7.81 5.24 9.19
C MET A 150 -8.45 3.88 9.50
N LYS A 151 -9.09 3.24 8.53
CA LYS A 151 -9.56 1.85 8.64
C LYS A 151 -8.50 0.81 8.31
N THR A 152 -7.32 1.22 7.84
CA THR A 152 -6.21 0.30 7.58
C THR A 152 -5.72 -0.35 8.88
N ARG A 153 -5.38 -1.64 8.82
CA ARG A 153 -4.77 -2.39 9.94
C ARG A 153 -3.28 -2.06 10.07
N ALA A 154 -2.97 -0.78 10.22
CA ALA A 154 -1.60 -0.29 10.41
C ALA A 154 -1.55 0.64 11.62
N ARG A 155 -0.48 0.54 12.41
CA ARG A 155 -0.23 1.43 13.55
C ARG A 155 0.19 2.81 13.11
N TYR A 156 0.90 2.90 11.98
CA TYR A 156 1.53 4.14 11.51
C TYR A 156 1.08 4.43 10.09
N VAL A 157 0.73 5.69 9.85
CA VAL A 157 0.44 6.22 8.52
C VAL A 157 1.47 7.29 8.22
N LEU A 158 2.14 7.16 7.07
CA LEU A 158 3.12 8.10 6.56
C LEU A 158 2.55 8.80 5.34
N PHE A 159 2.57 10.11 5.34
CA PHE A 159 2.14 10.90 4.20
C PHE A 159 2.98 12.16 4.10
N GLU A 160 3.13 12.67 2.90
CA GLU A 160 3.90 13.88 2.63
C GLU A 160 3.02 15.12 2.79
N THR A 161 3.42 16.06 3.67
CA THR A 161 2.69 17.29 3.96
C THR A 161 3.52 18.55 3.76
N SER A 162 4.77 18.43 3.32
CA SER A 162 5.63 19.58 3.00
C SER A 162 5.35 20.17 1.63
N ASN A 163 4.62 19.45 0.78
CA ASN A 163 4.22 19.93 -0.53
C ASN A 163 3.18 21.06 -0.38
N PRO A 164 3.37 22.22 -1.04
CA PRO A 164 2.42 23.34 -0.98
C PRO A 164 0.98 22.99 -1.32
N ARG A 165 0.74 21.93 -2.10
CA ARG A 165 -0.61 21.48 -2.46
C ARG A 165 -1.38 20.88 -1.28
N HIS A 166 -0.68 20.19 -0.38
CA HIS A 166 -1.29 19.44 0.73
C HIS A 166 -0.82 19.91 2.11
N ALA A 167 0.11 20.90 2.18
CA ALA A 167 0.67 21.39 3.44
C ALA A 167 -0.38 22.02 4.39
N HIS A 168 -1.53 22.41 3.89
CA HIS A 168 -2.64 22.99 4.66
C HIS A 168 -3.63 21.96 5.21
N GLU A 169 -3.53 20.69 4.81
CA GLU A 169 -4.57 19.69 5.08
C GLU A 169 -4.41 18.97 6.42
N TRP A 170 -3.29 19.17 7.10
CA TRP A 170 -3.02 18.45 8.35
C TRP A 170 -3.19 19.30 9.62
N THR A 171 -3.80 20.48 9.53
CA THR A 171 -4.04 21.42 10.65
C THR A 171 -5.42 21.21 11.31
#